data_ad4030ad6369a2ff1075aa60004b2382
#
_entry.id   ad4030ad6369a2ff1075aa60004b2382
#
_cell.length_a   1.000
_cell.length_b   1.000
_cell.length_c   1.000
_cell.angle_alpha   90.00
_cell.angle_beta   90.00
_cell.angle_gamma   90.00
#
_symmetry.space_group_name_H-M   'P 1'
#
loop_
_entity.id
_entity.type
_entity.pdbx_description
1 polymer ?
#
loop_
_entity_poly.entity_id
_entity_poly.type
_entity_poly.pdbx_seq_one_letter_code
_entity_poly.pdbx_strand_id
1 'polypeptide(L)'
;AGHENGSEYSVGGIDSYDLDEMGVGYDYLALGHIHHGQFIHSGRHNVRYCGTPIPVSFDENYKHSVSIVEIAKYGVRPAVEEIEIKPHRPLVTLPTEGVATWEDAKNLLKIYPNDIEAYIRLNVEVEDFLPVEANAEALVICKDKKCRFCVINSQRPKKDRSEAKVMSVQEFKTEEP
;
A
#
# COMPACT_ATOMS: atom_id res chain seq x y z
N ALA A 1 10.70 1.52 15.57
CA ALA A 1 9.88 0.81 14.62
C ALA A 1 8.88 1.79 14.04
N GLY A 2 9.06 2.15 12.76
CA GLY A 2 8.08 2.94 12.03
C GLY A 2 6.90 2.03 11.69
N HIS A 3 5.69 2.41 12.11
CA HIS A 3 4.48 1.74 11.63
C HIS A 3 4.12 2.33 10.27
N GLU A 4 4.32 1.57 9.20
CA GLU A 4 3.65 1.83 7.94
C GLU A 4 2.23 1.27 8.02
N ASN A 5 1.22 2.10 7.72
CA ASN A 5 -0.12 1.65 7.39
C ASN A 5 -0.14 1.15 5.93
N GLY A 6 0.48 0.01 5.70
CA GLY A 6 0.48 -0.70 4.44
C GLY A 6 0.77 -2.15 4.75
N SER A 7 0.17 -3.07 4.03
CA SER A 7 0.29 -4.50 4.25
C SER A 7 1.74 -4.97 4.18
N GLU A 8 2.45 -4.89 5.31
CA GLU A 8 3.70 -5.62 5.50
C GLU A 8 3.37 -7.10 5.57
N TYR A 9 3.62 -7.82 4.51
CA TYR A 9 3.73 -9.26 4.59
C TYR A 9 5.08 -9.57 5.27
N SER A 10 5.04 -10.01 6.52
CA SER A 10 6.19 -10.62 7.18
C SER A 10 6.62 -11.86 6.39
N VAL A 11 7.62 -11.68 5.54
CA VAL A 11 8.23 -12.79 4.81
C VAL A 11 9.47 -13.21 5.61
N GLY A 12 9.35 -14.30 6.36
CA GLY A 12 10.51 -14.98 6.93
C GLY A 12 10.82 -14.74 8.40
N GLY A 13 9.89 -14.21 9.22
CA GLY A 13 10.00 -14.29 10.69
C GLY A 13 11.13 -13.47 11.34
N ILE A 14 11.63 -12.42 10.68
CA ILE A 14 12.59 -11.47 11.26
C ILE A 14 11.87 -10.14 11.41
N ASP A 15 11.20 -9.96 12.55
CA ASP A 15 10.28 -8.84 12.76
C ASP A 15 10.93 -7.51 13.13
N SER A 16 12.15 -7.50 13.63
CA SER A 16 12.92 -6.26 13.89
C SER A 16 14.38 -6.57 14.24
N TYR A 17 15.28 -5.75 13.72
CA TYR A 17 16.66 -5.68 14.21
C TYR A 17 16.79 -4.49 15.16
N ASP A 18 17.48 -4.70 16.28
CA ASP A 18 17.89 -3.58 17.12
C ASP A 18 19.03 -2.83 16.40
N LEU A 19 18.88 -1.51 16.31
CA LEU A 19 19.91 -0.66 15.72
C LEU A 19 21.25 -0.75 16.44
N ASP A 20 21.25 -1.10 17.71
CA ASP A 20 22.46 -1.29 18.50
C ASP A 20 23.23 -2.54 18.04
N GLU A 21 22.55 -3.54 17.49
CA GLU A 21 23.16 -4.72 16.88
C GLU A 21 23.86 -4.42 15.54
N MET A 22 23.43 -3.35 14.85
CA MET A 22 24.09 -2.90 13.61
C MET A 22 25.40 -2.16 13.86
N GLY A 23 25.79 -1.98 15.10
CA GLY A 23 27.02 -1.34 15.52
C GLY A 23 27.00 0.19 15.45
N VAL A 24 28.17 0.76 15.67
CA VAL A 24 28.43 2.21 15.69
C VAL A 24 29.71 2.49 14.89
N GLY A 25 29.93 3.76 14.51
CA GLY A 25 31.17 4.16 13.83
C GLY A 25 31.03 4.36 12.33
N TYR A 26 29.80 4.38 11.80
CA TYR A 26 29.51 4.81 10.44
C TYR A 26 28.99 6.25 10.41
N ASP A 27 29.38 7.01 9.41
CA ASP A 27 28.86 8.37 9.19
C ASP A 27 27.43 8.34 8.64
N TYR A 28 27.10 7.32 7.82
CA TYR A 28 25.76 7.11 7.29
C TYR A 28 25.43 5.62 7.14
N LEU A 29 24.23 5.23 7.56
CA LEU A 29 23.69 3.89 7.37
C LEU A 29 22.44 3.97 6.49
N ALA A 30 22.56 3.46 5.26
CA ALA A 30 21.45 3.32 4.33
C ALA A 30 20.72 2.00 4.57
N LEU A 31 19.45 2.07 4.92
CA LEU A 31 18.58 0.93 5.11
C LEU A 31 17.66 0.75 3.91
N GLY A 32 17.40 -0.50 3.56
CA GLY A 32 16.41 -0.92 2.57
C GLY A 32 15.14 -1.45 3.22
N HIS A 33 14.33 -2.21 2.47
CA HIS A 33 13.12 -2.89 2.88
C HIS A 33 11.89 -1.98 3.04
N ILE A 34 11.94 -0.91 3.81
CA ILE A 34 10.81 0.02 3.96
C ILE A 34 10.73 0.92 2.72
N HIS A 35 9.55 0.92 2.07
CA HIS A 35 9.35 1.62 0.80
C HIS A 35 9.22 3.13 0.96
N HIS A 36 8.78 3.60 2.13
CA HIS A 36 8.73 5.03 2.44
C HIS A 36 10.09 5.53 2.91
N GLY A 37 10.68 6.48 2.16
CA GLY A 37 11.96 7.10 2.53
C GLY A 37 11.83 7.89 3.83
N GLN A 38 12.56 7.50 4.88
CA GLN A 38 12.44 8.13 6.19
C GLN A 38 13.67 7.91 7.07
N PHE A 39 13.97 8.89 7.93
CA PHE A 39 14.91 8.68 9.03
C PHE A 39 14.25 7.88 10.15
N ILE A 40 15.01 7.06 10.83
CA ILE A 40 14.51 6.37 12.00
C ILE A 40 14.36 7.34 13.18
N HIS A 41 13.30 7.13 13.99
CA HIS A 41 12.92 8.05 15.07
C HIS A 41 13.80 7.98 16.33
N SER A 42 14.85 7.17 16.34
CA SER A 42 15.73 6.98 17.51
C SER A 42 16.73 8.13 17.79
N GLY A 43 16.54 9.29 17.16
CA GLY A 43 17.48 10.42 17.27
C GLY A 43 18.76 10.27 16.43
N ARG A 44 18.92 9.17 15.71
CA ARG A 44 20.05 8.92 14.81
C ARG A 44 19.76 9.53 13.44
N HIS A 45 20.22 10.76 13.24
CA HIS A 45 20.03 11.49 11.97
C HIS A 45 20.91 11.00 10.80
N ASN A 46 21.70 9.97 11.04
CA ASN A 46 22.56 9.34 10.05
C ASN A 46 22.10 7.93 9.65
N VAL A 47 20.90 7.52 10.08
CA VAL A 47 20.30 6.22 9.71
C VAL A 47 18.97 6.46 9.03
N ARG A 48 18.86 6.00 7.77
CA ARG A 48 17.70 6.30 6.93
C ARG A 48 17.31 5.12 6.08
N TYR A 49 16.00 4.86 5.99
CA TYR A 49 15.43 4.05 4.91
C TYR A 49 15.39 4.89 3.63
N CYS A 50 16.02 4.39 2.57
CA CYS A 50 16.05 5.12 1.29
C CYS A 50 14.69 5.19 0.59
N GLY A 51 13.80 4.25 0.90
CA GLY A 51 12.53 4.09 0.20
C GLY A 51 12.69 3.43 -1.16
N THR A 52 11.61 3.47 -1.95
CA THR A 52 11.58 3.04 -3.35
C THR A 52 11.49 4.24 -4.28
N PRO A 53 12.17 4.25 -5.44
CA PRO A 53 12.11 5.38 -6.38
C PRO A 53 10.76 5.50 -7.10
N ILE A 54 9.99 4.41 -7.17
CA ILE A 54 8.66 4.37 -7.79
C ILE A 54 7.73 3.55 -6.89
N PRO A 55 6.39 3.78 -6.96
CA PRO A 55 5.43 3.00 -6.20
C PRO A 55 5.43 1.54 -6.66
N VAL A 56 5.36 0.62 -5.71
CA VAL A 56 5.27 -0.82 -5.94
C VAL A 56 3.94 -1.40 -5.44
N SER A 57 3.17 -0.63 -4.68
CA SER A 57 1.84 -0.99 -4.19
C SER A 57 0.84 0.15 -4.40
N PHE A 58 -0.43 -0.20 -4.69
CA PHE A 58 -1.53 0.77 -4.78
C PHE A 58 -1.88 1.44 -3.45
N ASP A 59 -1.34 0.95 -2.34
CA ASP A 59 -1.60 1.49 -1.00
C ASP A 59 -0.54 2.51 -0.56
N GLU A 60 0.47 2.74 -1.40
CA GLU A 60 1.51 3.73 -1.18
C GLU A 60 1.01 5.12 -1.60
N ASN A 61 0.59 5.92 -0.61
CA ASN A 61 0.02 7.26 -0.81
C ASN A 61 1.01 8.41 -0.50
N TYR A 62 2.29 8.11 -0.54
CA TYR A 62 3.39 9.04 -0.27
C TYR A 62 4.23 9.30 -1.52
N LYS A 63 5.09 10.32 -1.46
CA LYS A 63 6.02 10.64 -2.54
C LYS A 63 7.18 9.67 -2.56
N HIS A 64 7.50 9.20 -3.76
CA HIS A 64 8.66 8.35 -4.00
C HIS A 64 9.86 9.20 -4.39
N SER A 65 11.03 8.83 -3.89
CA SER A 65 12.25 9.61 -4.06
C SER A 65 13.51 8.75 -4.08
N VAL A 66 14.59 9.34 -4.52
CA VAL A 66 15.95 8.88 -4.26
C VAL A 66 16.63 9.84 -3.30
N SER A 67 17.61 9.36 -2.54
CA SER A 67 18.37 10.19 -1.62
C SER A 67 19.78 10.41 -2.16
N ILE A 68 20.19 11.67 -2.28
CA ILE A 68 21.60 12.05 -2.47
C ILE A 68 22.18 12.29 -1.09
N VAL A 69 23.27 11.59 -0.79
CA VAL A 69 23.95 11.69 0.51
C VAL A 69 25.36 12.22 0.29
N GLU A 70 25.66 13.37 0.87
CA GLU A 70 26.98 13.97 0.84
C GLU A 70 27.67 13.80 2.19
N ILE A 71 28.83 13.12 2.18
CA ILE A 71 29.68 12.89 3.35
C ILE A 71 30.94 13.72 3.16
N ALA A 72 31.00 14.88 3.80
CA ALA A 72 32.11 15.80 3.65
C ALA A 72 33.38 15.36 4.44
N LYS A 73 33.19 14.84 5.64
CA LYS A 73 34.29 14.46 6.54
C LYS A 73 33.80 13.44 7.58
N TYR A 74 34.67 12.52 7.97
CA TYR A 74 34.41 11.57 9.04
C TYR A 74 33.97 12.25 10.34
N GLY A 75 32.91 11.73 10.95
CA GLY A 75 32.33 12.25 12.19
C GLY A 75 31.46 13.51 12.01
N VAL A 76 31.29 13.98 10.78
CA VAL A 76 30.39 15.11 10.46
C VAL A 76 29.08 14.55 9.94
N ARG A 77 27.97 15.11 10.44
CA ARG A 77 26.62 14.70 9.98
C ARG A 77 26.49 14.86 8.47
N PRO A 78 26.10 13.80 7.74
CA PRO A 78 25.86 13.87 6.31
C PRO A 78 24.73 14.82 5.95
N ALA A 79 24.86 15.49 4.81
CA ALA A 79 23.74 16.18 4.18
C ALA A 79 22.94 15.14 3.35
N VAL A 80 21.62 15.15 3.50
CA VAL A 80 20.73 14.27 2.74
C VAL A 80 19.71 15.12 2.02
N GLU A 81 19.70 15.00 0.70
CA GLU A 81 18.73 15.63 -0.20
C GLU A 81 17.83 14.56 -0.80
N GLU A 82 16.51 14.77 -0.71
CA GLU A 82 15.52 13.91 -1.36
C GLU A 82 15.11 14.47 -2.70
N ILE A 83 15.27 13.67 -3.75
CA ILE A 83 14.83 14.02 -5.10
C ILE A 83 13.59 13.21 -5.44
N GLU A 84 12.44 13.87 -5.51
CA GLU A 84 11.17 13.25 -5.88
C GLU A 84 11.23 12.69 -7.31
N ILE A 85 10.84 11.43 -7.46
CA ILE A 85 10.72 10.76 -8.75
C ILE A 85 9.23 10.62 -9.08
N LYS A 86 8.82 11.25 -10.17
CA LYS A 86 7.46 11.10 -10.71
C LYS A 86 7.41 9.83 -11.55
N PRO A 87 6.55 8.86 -11.21
CA PRO A 87 6.43 7.65 -12.01
C PRO A 87 5.86 7.99 -13.40
N HIS A 88 6.48 7.43 -14.45
CA HIS A 88 5.98 7.58 -15.81
C HIS A 88 4.57 7.02 -15.96
N ARG A 89 4.27 5.93 -15.25
CA ARG A 89 2.96 5.28 -15.22
C ARG A 89 2.49 5.17 -13.77
N PRO A 90 1.66 6.12 -13.30
CA PRO A 90 1.18 6.12 -11.91
C PRO A 90 0.25 4.95 -11.63
N LEU A 91 0.16 4.57 -10.35
CA LEU A 91 -0.85 3.65 -9.84
C LEU A 91 -2.12 4.44 -9.52
N VAL A 92 -3.24 4.04 -10.12
CA VAL A 92 -4.53 4.72 -9.96
C VAL A 92 -5.57 3.72 -9.47
N THR A 93 -6.27 4.07 -8.41
CA THR A 93 -7.40 3.30 -7.91
C THR A 93 -8.71 3.95 -8.34
N LEU A 94 -9.66 3.15 -8.84
CA LEU A 94 -10.99 3.60 -9.21
C LEU A 94 -12.06 2.82 -8.40
N PRO A 95 -13.00 3.52 -7.74
CA PRO A 95 -13.06 4.97 -7.60
C PRO A 95 -11.88 5.50 -6.77
N THR A 96 -11.60 6.79 -6.87
CA THR A 96 -10.50 7.44 -6.12
C THR A 96 -10.73 7.43 -4.61
N GLU A 97 -11.98 7.32 -4.19
CA GLU A 97 -12.37 7.20 -2.79
C GLU A 97 -13.46 6.13 -2.64
N GLY A 98 -13.37 5.33 -1.58
CA GLY A 98 -14.34 4.29 -1.27
C GLY A 98 -14.32 3.10 -2.22
N VAL A 99 -15.52 2.55 -2.45
CA VAL A 99 -15.76 1.37 -3.30
C VAL A 99 -16.95 1.64 -4.23
N ALA A 100 -17.02 0.93 -5.34
CA ALA A 100 -18.11 1.01 -6.30
C ALA A 100 -18.74 -0.36 -6.53
N THR A 101 -19.97 -0.42 -7.03
CA THR A 101 -20.51 -1.66 -7.58
C THR A 101 -19.69 -2.11 -8.79
N TRP A 102 -19.78 -3.37 -9.18
CA TRP A 102 -19.06 -3.83 -10.37
C TRP A 102 -19.45 -3.05 -11.64
N GLU A 103 -20.75 -2.76 -11.81
CA GLU A 103 -21.23 -1.98 -12.96
C GLU A 103 -20.68 -0.54 -12.97
N ASP A 104 -20.65 0.11 -11.81
CA ASP A 104 -20.09 1.46 -11.70
C ASP A 104 -18.58 1.46 -11.91
N ALA A 105 -17.87 0.47 -11.37
CA ALA A 105 -16.42 0.30 -11.60
C ALA A 105 -16.09 0.12 -13.09
N LYS A 106 -16.89 -0.68 -13.83
CA LYS A 106 -16.77 -0.80 -15.30
C LYS A 106 -17.00 0.54 -15.99
N ASN A 107 -18.01 1.29 -15.55
CA ASN A 107 -18.30 2.59 -16.14
C ASN A 107 -17.17 3.59 -15.88
N LEU A 108 -16.61 3.62 -14.66
CA LEU A 108 -15.41 4.42 -14.34
C LEU A 108 -14.23 4.05 -15.23
N LEU A 109 -14.02 2.75 -15.47
CA LEU A 109 -12.94 2.28 -16.35
C LEU A 109 -13.19 2.65 -17.81
N LYS A 110 -14.44 2.61 -18.30
CA LYS A 110 -14.81 3.04 -19.65
C LYS A 110 -14.56 4.51 -19.89
N ILE A 111 -14.93 5.38 -18.94
CA ILE A 111 -14.75 6.84 -19.04
C ILE A 111 -13.33 7.29 -18.73
N TYR A 112 -12.47 6.42 -18.17
CA TYR A 112 -11.06 6.75 -17.95
C TYR A 112 -10.41 7.16 -19.26
N PRO A 113 -9.62 8.26 -19.31
CA PRO A 113 -9.05 8.77 -20.55
C PRO A 113 -8.21 7.73 -21.31
N ASN A 114 -8.35 7.70 -22.64
CA ASN A 114 -7.67 6.71 -23.49
C ASN A 114 -6.17 6.97 -23.62
N ASP A 115 -5.74 8.23 -23.45
CA ASP A 115 -4.39 8.70 -23.70
C ASP A 115 -3.53 8.82 -22.41
N ILE A 116 -4.11 8.58 -21.25
CA ILE A 116 -3.40 8.62 -19.98
C ILE A 116 -2.80 7.25 -19.65
N GLU A 117 -1.49 7.23 -19.45
CA GLU A 117 -0.79 6.05 -18.98
C GLU A 117 -0.96 5.89 -17.47
N ALA A 118 -1.45 4.74 -17.06
CA ALA A 118 -1.60 4.37 -15.65
C ALA A 118 -1.66 2.84 -15.48
N TYR A 119 -1.37 2.38 -14.28
CA TYR A 119 -1.81 1.07 -13.81
C TYR A 119 -3.08 1.25 -12.99
N ILE A 120 -4.11 0.46 -13.27
CA ILE A 120 -5.45 0.64 -12.69
C ILE A 120 -5.77 -0.51 -11.73
N ARG A 121 -6.14 -0.16 -10.50
CA ARG A 121 -6.85 -1.01 -9.55
C ARG A 121 -8.31 -0.58 -9.49
N LEU A 122 -9.23 -1.55 -9.45
CA LEU A 122 -10.64 -1.30 -9.19
C LEU A 122 -10.96 -1.69 -7.74
N ASN A 123 -11.54 -0.79 -6.96
CA ASN A 123 -12.11 -1.10 -5.66
C ASN A 123 -13.60 -1.37 -5.80
N VAL A 124 -13.99 -2.63 -5.60
CA VAL A 124 -15.37 -3.08 -5.86
C VAL A 124 -16.00 -3.64 -4.61
N GLU A 125 -17.20 -3.16 -4.29
CA GLU A 125 -18.04 -3.74 -3.24
C GLU A 125 -18.85 -4.91 -3.82
N VAL A 126 -18.82 -6.05 -3.13
CA VAL A 126 -19.53 -7.27 -3.53
C VAL A 126 -20.26 -7.86 -2.31
N GLU A 127 -21.53 -8.19 -2.48
CA GLU A 127 -22.29 -8.88 -1.42
C GLU A 127 -21.82 -10.33 -1.29
N ASP A 128 -21.73 -11.05 -2.41
CA ASP A 128 -21.29 -12.44 -2.45
C ASP A 128 -19.98 -12.62 -3.23
N PHE A 129 -20.04 -12.62 -4.56
CA PHE A 129 -18.90 -12.86 -5.44
C PHE A 129 -18.91 -11.92 -6.66
N LEU A 130 -17.72 -11.60 -7.15
CA LEU A 130 -17.55 -10.97 -8.45
C LEU A 130 -17.96 -11.96 -9.57
N PRO A 131 -18.48 -11.46 -10.72
CA PRO A 131 -18.65 -12.29 -11.91
C PRO A 131 -17.34 -12.96 -12.30
N VAL A 132 -17.43 -14.21 -12.75
CA VAL A 132 -16.25 -14.99 -13.17
C VAL A 132 -15.44 -14.29 -14.25
N GLU A 133 -16.12 -13.57 -15.14
CA GLU A 133 -15.54 -12.86 -16.27
C GLU A 133 -15.05 -11.43 -15.91
N ALA A 134 -15.17 -10.97 -14.66
CA ALA A 134 -14.87 -9.59 -14.27
C ALA A 134 -13.48 -9.12 -14.71
N ASN A 135 -12.45 -9.95 -14.50
CA ASN A 135 -11.10 -9.62 -14.95
C ASN A 135 -10.98 -9.53 -16.48
N ALA A 136 -11.64 -10.44 -17.21
CA ALA A 136 -11.63 -10.44 -18.65
C ALA A 136 -12.35 -9.21 -19.22
N GLU A 137 -13.50 -8.83 -18.65
CA GLU A 137 -14.23 -7.62 -19.03
C GLU A 137 -13.38 -6.36 -18.81
N ALA A 138 -12.71 -6.24 -17.65
CA ALA A 138 -11.83 -5.12 -17.35
C ALA A 138 -10.66 -5.02 -18.35
N LEU A 139 -10.02 -6.14 -18.69
CA LEU A 139 -8.96 -6.20 -19.69
C LEU A 139 -9.45 -5.78 -21.08
N VAL A 140 -10.66 -6.22 -21.49
CA VAL A 140 -11.27 -5.83 -22.77
C VAL A 140 -11.52 -4.33 -22.84
N ILE A 141 -12.02 -3.72 -21.73
CA ILE A 141 -12.25 -2.26 -21.66
C ILE A 141 -10.95 -1.48 -21.82
N CYS A 142 -9.84 -1.99 -21.26
CA CYS A 142 -8.54 -1.33 -21.32
C CYS A 142 -7.76 -1.61 -22.63
N LYS A 143 -8.21 -2.50 -23.50
CA LYS A 143 -7.45 -2.98 -24.67
C LYS A 143 -6.91 -1.87 -25.55
N ASP A 144 -7.75 -0.85 -25.82
CA ASP A 144 -7.43 0.26 -26.72
C ASP A 144 -7.05 1.55 -25.96
N LYS A 145 -6.78 1.44 -24.64
CA LYS A 145 -6.36 2.54 -23.79
C LYS A 145 -4.85 2.42 -23.47
N LYS A 146 -4.22 3.55 -23.16
CA LYS A 146 -2.83 3.55 -22.67
C LYS A 146 -2.70 3.06 -21.22
N CYS A 147 -3.78 3.10 -20.46
CA CYS A 147 -3.79 2.51 -19.12
C CYS A 147 -3.74 0.98 -19.17
N ARG A 148 -3.31 0.36 -18.08
CA ARG A 148 -3.28 -1.10 -17.90
C ARG A 148 -4.06 -1.47 -16.67
N PHE A 149 -5.07 -2.28 -16.83
CA PHE A 149 -5.77 -2.89 -15.71
C PHE A 149 -4.85 -3.91 -15.03
N CYS A 150 -4.80 -3.88 -13.68
CA CYS A 150 -3.95 -4.74 -12.87
C CYS A 150 -4.76 -5.69 -11.98
N VAL A 151 -5.71 -5.16 -11.21
CA VAL A 151 -6.38 -5.96 -10.17
C VAL A 151 -7.74 -5.39 -9.79
N ILE A 152 -8.65 -6.27 -9.37
CA ILE A 152 -9.87 -5.93 -8.65
C ILE A 152 -9.64 -6.23 -7.17
N ASN A 153 -9.75 -5.21 -6.34
CA ASN A 153 -9.79 -5.34 -4.89
C ASN A 153 -11.26 -5.37 -4.45
N SER A 154 -11.77 -6.57 -4.17
CA SER A 154 -13.16 -6.76 -3.75
C SER A 154 -13.29 -6.66 -2.23
N GLN A 155 -14.29 -5.91 -1.79
CA GLN A 155 -14.60 -5.74 -0.37
C GLN A 155 -16.07 -6.09 -0.14
N ARG A 156 -16.35 -6.70 1.01
CA ARG A 156 -17.73 -6.90 1.45
C ARG A 156 -18.25 -5.63 2.13
N PRO A 157 -19.56 -5.31 1.98
CA PRO A 157 -20.13 -4.20 2.71
C PRO A 157 -19.90 -4.38 4.22
N LYS A 158 -19.51 -3.29 4.89
CA LYS A 158 -19.35 -3.31 6.35
C LYS A 158 -20.77 -3.49 6.93
N LYS A 159 -21.08 -4.68 7.45
CA LYS A 159 -22.27 -4.89 8.26
C LYS A 159 -22.14 -3.99 9.49
N ASP A 160 -23.11 -3.08 9.66
CA ASP A 160 -23.23 -2.31 10.89
C ASP A 160 -23.36 -3.29 12.06
N ARG A 161 -22.37 -3.26 12.96
CA ARG A 161 -22.31 -4.14 14.13
C ARG A 161 -23.38 -3.81 15.19
N SER A 162 -24.34 -2.91 14.89
CA SER A 162 -25.35 -2.48 15.84
C SER A 162 -26.46 -3.51 16.13
N GLU A 163 -26.54 -4.64 15.39
CA GLU A 163 -27.60 -5.65 15.58
C GLU A 163 -27.11 -7.07 15.88
N ALA A 164 -25.84 -7.27 16.14
CA ALA A 164 -25.39 -8.57 16.68
C ALA A 164 -25.75 -8.63 18.18
N LYS A 165 -26.99 -9.04 18.47
CA LYS A 165 -27.41 -9.45 19.81
C LYS A 165 -26.48 -10.59 20.24
N VAL A 166 -25.55 -10.30 21.15
CA VAL A 166 -24.71 -11.32 21.77
C VAL A 166 -25.66 -12.20 22.59
N MET A 167 -26.05 -13.34 22.05
CA MET A 167 -26.70 -14.39 22.83
C MET A 167 -25.67 -14.85 23.86
N SER A 168 -25.96 -14.62 25.14
CA SER A 168 -25.08 -15.03 26.22
C SER A 168 -25.13 -16.58 26.34
N VAL A 169 -23.95 -17.15 26.62
CA VAL A 169 -23.74 -18.60 26.80
C VAL A 169 -24.64 -19.22 27.91
N GLN A 170 -25.43 -18.44 28.62
CA GLN A 170 -26.33 -18.88 29.70
C GLN A 170 -27.66 -19.43 29.20
N GLU A 171 -28.06 -19.24 27.95
CA GLU A 171 -29.34 -19.76 27.41
C GLU A 171 -29.27 -21.23 26.95
N PHE A 172 -28.10 -21.88 27.01
CA PHE A 172 -27.94 -23.27 26.60
C PHE A 172 -28.02 -24.31 27.76
N LYS A 173 -28.42 -23.88 28.97
CA LYS A 173 -28.43 -24.79 30.16
C LYS A 173 -29.80 -25.11 30.73
N THR A 174 -30.85 -25.11 29.96
CA THR A 174 -32.15 -25.59 30.44
C THR A 174 -32.83 -26.43 29.39
N GLU A 175 -32.42 -27.71 29.28
CA GLU A 175 -33.27 -28.84 28.89
C GLU A 175 -32.50 -30.12 29.17
N GLU A 176 -32.62 -30.64 30.38
CA GLU A 176 -32.44 -32.07 30.68
C GLU A 176 -33.76 -32.63 31.26
N PRO A 177 -34.12 -33.87 30.87
CA PRO A 177 -35.44 -34.47 31.13
C PRO A 177 -35.67 -34.90 32.59
#